data_b1fd99eb87a786316615736ea46f70cc
#
_entry.id   b1fd99eb87a786316615736ea46f70cc
#
_cell.length_a   1.000
_cell.length_b   1.000
_cell.length_c   1.000
_cell.angle_alpha   90.00
_cell.angle_beta   90.00
_cell.angle_gamma   90.00
#
_symmetry.space_group_name_H-M   'P 1'
#
loop_
_entity.id
_entity.type
_entity.pdbx_description
1 polymer ?
#
loop_
_entity_poly.entity_id
_entity_poly.type
_entity_poly.pdbx_seq_one_letter_code
_entity_poly.pdbx_strand_id
1 'polypeptide(L)'
;EQAFQIVEQDSKSLSSKKDSKSNKFKLLKPVEIKGHLDDYVIGQDFAKKVMSVAVYNHYKRISQIDITDDDIEIEKSNIIMVGKTGTGKTLLAKSIAKLLNVPFCIADATVLTEAGYVGEDVESILSRLLQAADYDVEKAKIGIVFIDEIDKIARKKDNPSITRDVSGEGVQQAMLKLLEGTVVNVPPQGGRKHPDQKMIALDTKNILF
;
A
#
# COMPACT_ATOMS: atom_id res chain seq x y z
N GLU A 1 5.71 46.57 30.38
CA GLU A 1 4.44 46.32 29.64
C GLU A 1 4.70 45.78 28.22
N GLN A 2 5.70 46.30 27.48
CA GLN A 2 6.03 45.81 26.13
C GLN A 2 6.53 44.33 26.07
N ALA A 3 7.26 43.87 27.08
CA ALA A 3 7.74 42.49 27.15
C ALA A 3 6.62 41.45 27.36
N PHE A 4 5.56 41.84 28.05
CA PHE A 4 4.40 40.96 28.26
C PHE A 4 3.56 40.78 26.98
N GLN A 5 3.47 41.83 26.15
CA GLN A 5 2.73 41.73 24.86
C GLN A 5 3.45 40.82 23.85
N ILE A 6 4.78 40.78 23.86
CA ILE A 6 5.55 39.89 22.98
C ILE A 6 5.36 38.41 23.38
N VAL A 7 5.34 38.11 24.66
CA VAL A 7 5.11 36.74 25.17
C VAL A 7 3.68 36.27 24.88
N GLU A 8 2.67 37.15 24.93
CA GLU A 8 1.28 36.82 24.57
C GLU A 8 1.10 36.63 23.06
N GLN A 9 1.83 37.37 22.23
CA GLN A 9 1.82 37.14 20.77
C GLN A 9 2.49 35.82 20.38
N ASP A 10 3.60 35.46 21.01
CA ASP A 10 4.27 34.19 20.76
C ASP A 10 3.47 32.99 21.26
N SER A 11 2.77 33.11 22.39
CA SER A 11 1.88 32.04 22.87
C SER A 11 0.64 31.85 21.99
N LYS A 12 0.12 32.93 21.36
CA LYS A 12 -0.97 32.83 20.39
C LYS A 12 -0.51 32.27 19.03
N SER A 13 0.73 32.53 18.63
CA SER A 13 1.31 31.96 17.40
C SER A 13 1.68 30.49 17.54
N LEU A 14 1.96 30.01 18.75
CA LEU A 14 2.22 28.60 19.06
C LEU A 14 0.94 27.78 19.20
N SER A 15 -0.18 28.40 19.58
CA SER A 15 -1.49 27.70 19.65
C SER A 15 -2.19 27.55 18.31
N SER A 16 -1.85 28.41 17.32
CA SER A 16 -2.44 28.35 15.96
C SER A 16 -1.74 27.39 14.99
N LYS A 17 -0.62 26.77 15.40
CA LYS A 17 0.11 25.77 14.58
C LYS A 17 -0.21 24.31 14.92
N LYS A 18 -1.20 24.03 15.77
CA LYS A 18 -1.64 22.65 16.11
C LYS A 18 -2.92 22.18 15.45
N ASP A 19 -3.45 22.94 14.50
CA ASP A 19 -4.49 22.43 13.59
C ASP A 19 -3.89 21.88 12.29
N SER A 20 -2.92 20.98 12.39
CA SER A 20 -2.73 19.99 11.36
C SER A 20 -4.00 19.12 11.38
N LYS A 21 -4.89 19.33 10.41
CA LYS A 21 -5.98 18.43 10.09
C LYS A 21 -5.38 17.03 9.87
N SER A 22 -5.19 16.28 10.96
CA SER A 22 -5.09 14.84 10.85
C SER A 22 -6.43 14.42 10.27
N ASN A 23 -6.43 14.08 9.00
CA ASN A 23 -7.53 13.38 8.36
C ASN A 23 -7.69 12.08 9.16
N LYS A 24 -8.48 12.13 10.25
CA LYS A 24 -8.74 10.96 11.09
C LYS A 24 -9.44 9.96 10.17
N PHE A 25 -8.67 9.03 9.68
CA PHE A 25 -9.17 7.90 8.92
C PHE A 25 -10.28 7.25 9.74
N LYS A 26 -11.52 7.25 9.22
CA LYS A 26 -12.64 6.62 9.93
C LYS A 26 -12.45 5.12 9.88
N LEU A 27 -11.95 4.54 10.97
CA LEU A 27 -11.77 3.11 11.08
C LEU A 27 -13.16 2.41 11.15
N LEU A 28 -13.54 1.74 10.05
CA LEU A 28 -14.77 0.97 9.96
C LEU A 28 -14.59 -0.38 10.66
N LYS A 29 -15.62 -0.83 11.40
CA LYS A 29 -15.59 -2.15 12.05
C LYS A 29 -15.68 -3.28 11.02
N PRO A 30 -15.15 -4.49 11.31
CA PRO A 30 -15.20 -5.63 10.38
C PRO A 30 -16.63 -5.97 9.90
N VAL A 31 -17.63 -5.79 10.75
CA VAL A 31 -19.04 -6.03 10.40
C VAL A 31 -19.53 -5.04 9.35
N GLU A 32 -19.13 -3.77 9.45
CA GLU A 32 -19.49 -2.72 8.49
C GLU A 32 -18.81 -2.96 7.14
N ILE A 33 -17.52 -3.35 7.16
CA ILE A 33 -16.77 -3.71 5.95
C ILE A 33 -17.42 -4.93 5.26
N LYS A 34 -17.76 -5.97 6.03
CA LYS A 34 -18.42 -7.15 5.48
C LYS A 34 -19.79 -6.80 4.89
N GLY A 35 -20.60 -6.01 5.58
CA GLY A 35 -21.91 -5.56 5.08
C GLY A 35 -21.80 -4.88 3.72
N HIS A 36 -20.83 -3.96 3.57
CA HIS A 36 -20.56 -3.33 2.28
C HIS A 36 -20.13 -4.34 1.20
N LEU A 37 -19.30 -5.32 1.55
CA LEU A 37 -18.91 -6.37 0.59
C LEU A 37 -20.09 -7.26 0.19
N ASP A 38 -21.06 -7.48 1.07
CA ASP A 38 -22.26 -8.25 0.77
C ASP A 38 -23.14 -7.57 -0.29
N ASP A 39 -23.12 -6.24 -0.37
CA ASP A 39 -23.85 -5.47 -1.38
C ASP A 39 -23.26 -5.60 -2.79
N TYR A 40 -21.95 -5.89 -2.91
CA TYR A 40 -21.24 -5.91 -4.20
C TYR A 40 -20.82 -7.29 -4.66
N VAL A 41 -20.64 -8.24 -3.76
CA VAL A 41 -20.12 -9.58 -4.07
C VAL A 41 -21.06 -10.66 -3.55
N ILE A 42 -21.60 -11.45 -4.45
CA ILE A 42 -22.47 -12.57 -4.11
C ILE A 42 -21.64 -13.77 -3.63
N GLY A 43 -22.01 -14.38 -2.53
CA GLY A 43 -21.28 -15.50 -1.94
C GLY A 43 -19.94 -15.09 -1.31
N GLN A 44 -18.99 -16.02 -1.24
CA GLN A 44 -17.65 -15.80 -0.67
C GLN A 44 -17.66 -15.35 0.82
N ASP A 45 -18.63 -15.79 1.61
CA ASP A 45 -18.86 -15.31 2.98
C ASP A 45 -17.63 -15.46 3.88
N PHE A 46 -16.92 -16.58 3.76
CA PHE A 46 -15.68 -16.81 4.52
C PHE A 46 -14.60 -15.81 4.14
N ALA A 47 -14.33 -15.64 2.84
CA ALA A 47 -13.32 -14.69 2.36
C ALA A 47 -13.65 -13.26 2.77
N LYS A 48 -14.91 -12.84 2.68
CA LYS A 48 -15.37 -11.51 3.11
C LYS A 48 -15.12 -11.29 4.60
N LYS A 49 -15.42 -12.27 5.46
CA LYS A 49 -15.15 -12.19 6.91
C LYS A 49 -13.66 -12.00 7.19
N VAL A 50 -12.82 -12.88 6.61
CA VAL A 50 -11.37 -12.83 6.82
C VAL A 50 -10.78 -11.52 6.33
N MET A 51 -11.15 -11.08 5.11
CA MET A 51 -10.69 -9.81 4.57
C MET A 51 -11.11 -8.62 5.41
N SER A 52 -12.36 -8.60 5.90
CA SER A 52 -12.86 -7.50 6.73
C SER A 52 -12.06 -7.35 8.02
N VAL A 53 -11.67 -8.47 8.65
CA VAL A 53 -10.83 -8.45 9.86
C VAL A 53 -9.40 -8.04 9.53
N ALA A 54 -8.80 -8.61 8.46
CA ALA A 54 -7.43 -8.30 8.06
C ALA A 54 -7.25 -6.82 7.71
N VAL A 55 -8.18 -6.27 6.94
CA VAL A 55 -8.21 -4.84 6.57
C VAL A 55 -8.40 -3.95 7.80
N TYR A 56 -9.32 -4.32 8.70
CA TYR A 56 -9.50 -3.60 9.96
C TYR A 56 -8.21 -3.56 10.78
N ASN A 57 -7.55 -4.70 10.96
CA ASN A 57 -6.29 -4.79 11.72
C ASN A 57 -5.19 -3.94 11.07
N HIS A 58 -5.08 -3.98 9.74
CA HIS A 58 -4.11 -3.15 9.02
C HIS A 58 -4.31 -1.66 9.29
N TYR A 59 -5.52 -1.13 9.13
CA TYR A 59 -5.77 0.29 9.34
C TYR A 59 -5.83 0.68 10.82
N LYS A 60 -6.19 -0.25 11.72
CA LYS A 60 -6.05 -0.06 13.16
C LYS A 60 -4.58 0.13 13.54
N ARG A 61 -3.67 -0.69 13.01
CA ARG A 61 -2.23 -0.54 13.21
C ARG A 61 -1.73 0.85 12.79
N ILE A 62 -2.18 1.34 11.62
CA ILE A 62 -1.81 2.67 11.11
C ILE A 62 -2.35 3.79 12.02
N SER A 63 -3.51 3.60 12.61
CA SER A 63 -4.13 4.60 13.50
C SER A 63 -3.57 4.60 14.93
N GLN A 64 -2.85 3.55 15.33
CA GLN A 64 -2.14 3.45 16.61
C GLN A 64 -0.78 4.19 16.51
N ILE A 65 -0.80 5.52 16.56
CA ILE A 65 0.42 6.34 16.44
C ILE A 65 1.19 6.40 17.76
N ASP A 66 0.49 6.30 18.89
CA ASP A 66 1.05 6.37 20.26
C ASP A 66 0.79 5.02 20.95
N ILE A 67 1.71 4.06 20.77
CA ILE A 67 1.69 2.80 21.51
C ILE A 67 2.20 3.10 22.91
N THR A 68 1.36 2.91 23.95
CA THR A 68 1.81 2.86 25.34
C THR A 68 2.39 1.49 25.64
N ASP A 69 3.28 1.38 26.63
CA ASP A 69 3.96 0.09 26.98
C ASP A 69 2.99 -1.08 27.26
N ASP A 70 1.73 -0.79 27.53
CA ASP A 70 0.66 -1.77 27.78
C ASP A 70 -0.17 -2.14 26.53
N ASP A 71 0.07 -1.51 25.38
CA ASP A 71 -0.70 -1.76 24.17
C ASP A 71 -0.16 -2.95 23.37
N ILE A 72 -1.07 -3.73 22.79
CA ILE A 72 -0.72 -4.84 21.91
C ILE A 72 -0.23 -4.27 20.57
N GLU A 73 1.03 -4.54 20.22
CA GLU A 73 1.58 -4.20 18.92
C GLU A 73 0.99 -5.11 17.83
N ILE A 74 0.40 -4.50 16.80
CA ILE A 74 -0.11 -5.21 15.62
C ILE A 74 0.97 -5.15 14.54
N GLU A 75 1.52 -6.30 14.17
CA GLU A 75 2.51 -6.40 13.11
C GLU A 75 1.91 -6.14 11.72
N LYS A 76 2.78 -5.73 10.78
CA LYS A 76 2.39 -5.61 9.38
C LYS A 76 2.04 -6.99 8.83
N SER A 77 0.87 -7.09 8.20
CA SER A 77 0.44 -8.29 7.48
C SER A 77 -0.04 -7.93 6.08
N ASN A 78 0.19 -8.83 5.14
CA ASN A 78 -0.32 -8.76 3.79
C ASN A 78 -1.37 -9.87 3.60
N ILE A 79 -2.21 -9.77 2.55
CA ILE A 79 -3.32 -10.69 2.32
C ILE A 79 -3.05 -11.49 1.05
N ILE A 80 -3.10 -12.81 1.15
CA ILE A 80 -3.05 -13.71 -0.02
C ILE A 80 -4.46 -14.23 -0.30
N MET A 81 -4.92 -14.08 -1.55
CA MET A 81 -6.19 -14.62 -2.02
C MET A 81 -5.96 -15.73 -3.03
N VAL A 82 -6.41 -16.93 -2.70
CA VAL A 82 -6.30 -18.11 -3.54
C VAL A 82 -7.68 -18.51 -4.06
N GLY A 83 -7.79 -18.76 -5.36
CA GLY A 83 -9.04 -19.20 -5.97
C GLY A 83 -8.98 -19.16 -7.51
N LYS A 84 -9.90 -19.87 -8.16
CA LYS A 84 -10.01 -19.90 -9.62
C LYS A 84 -10.22 -18.49 -10.20
N THR A 85 -9.86 -18.31 -11.47
CA THR A 85 -10.18 -17.09 -12.22
C THR A 85 -11.70 -16.85 -12.22
N GLY A 86 -12.12 -15.60 -12.14
CA GLY A 86 -13.55 -15.23 -12.13
C GLY A 86 -14.26 -15.35 -10.77
N THR A 87 -13.57 -15.73 -9.67
CA THR A 87 -14.18 -15.85 -8.34
C THR A 87 -14.34 -14.52 -7.59
N GLY A 88 -14.02 -13.39 -8.22
CA GLY A 88 -14.23 -12.05 -7.65
C GLY A 88 -13.08 -11.50 -6.79
N LYS A 89 -11.88 -12.11 -6.82
CA LYS A 89 -10.72 -11.65 -6.01
C LYS A 89 -10.43 -10.16 -6.19
N THR A 90 -10.27 -9.72 -7.43
CA THR A 90 -10.00 -8.31 -7.77
C THR A 90 -11.16 -7.39 -7.38
N LEU A 91 -12.40 -7.87 -7.54
CA LEU A 91 -13.59 -7.10 -7.16
C LEU A 91 -13.65 -6.87 -5.65
N LEU A 92 -13.33 -7.87 -4.83
CA LEU A 92 -13.26 -7.75 -3.38
C LEU A 92 -12.24 -6.67 -2.96
N ALA A 93 -11.02 -6.72 -3.49
CA ALA A 93 -9.97 -5.74 -3.18
C ALA A 93 -10.37 -4.31 -3.60
N LYS A 94 -10.91 -4.16 -4.81
CA LYS A 94 -11.37 -2.88 -5.34
C LYS A 94 -12.54 -2.29 -4.53
N SER A 95 -13.49 -3.13 -4.10
CA SER A 95 -14.63 -2.70 -3.28
C SER A 95 -14.18 -2.18 -1.91
N ILE A 96 -13.20 -2.84 -1.29
CA ILE A 96 -12.60 -2.40 -0.03
C ILE A 96 -11.90 -1.06 -0.19
N ALA A 97 -11.06 -0.91 -1.20
CA ALA A 97 -10.34 0.34 -1.45
C ALA A 97 -11.30 1.52 -1.67
N LYS A 98 -12.38 1.27 -2.40
CA LYS A 98 -13.46 2.26 -2.63
C LYS A 98 -14.18 2.61 -1.33
N LEU A 99 -14.53 1.62 -0.51
CA LEU A 99 -15.19 1.84 0.78
C LEU A 99 -14.33 2.70 1.72
N LEU A 100 -13.04 2.42 1.76
CA LEU A 100 -12.08 3.11 2.63
C LEU A 100 -11.61 4.45 2.06
N ASN A 101 -11.96 4.72 0.79
CA ASN A 101 -11.52 5.91 0.06
C ASN A 101 -9.98 6.07 0.07
N VAL A 102 -9.27 4.97 -0.21
CA VAL A 102 -7.81 4.95 -0.29
C VAL A 102 -7.34 4.71 -1.73
N PRO A 103 -6.14 5.17 -2.10
CA PRO A 103 -5.56 4.87 -3.40
C PRO A 103 -5.46 3.37 -3.67
N PHE A 104 -5.78 2.97 -4.89
CA PHE A 104 -5.78 1.57 -5.30
C PHE A 104 -5.11 1.40 -6.65
N CYS A 105 -4.18 0.47 -6.75
CA CYS A 105 -3.63 0.07 -8.05
C CYS A 105 -3.62 -1.45 -8.20
N ILE A 106 -3.61 -1.88 -9.47
CA ILE A 106 -3.48 -3.28 -9.85
C ILE A 106 -2.15 -3.43 -10.59
N ALA A 107 -1.38 -4.43 -10.21
CA ALA A 107 -0.16 -4.84 -10.89
C ALA A 107 -0.29 -6.29 -11.33
N ASP A 108 0.08 -6.55 -12.58
CA ASP A 108 0.19 -7.90 -13.11
C ASP A 108 1.63 -8.40 -12.90
N ALA A 109 1.77 -9.49 -12.14
CA ALA A 109 3.08 -10.03 -11.80
C ALA A 109 3.81 -10.61 -13.02
N THR A 110 3.10 -10.95 -14.09
CA THR A 110 3.70 -11.56 -15.30
C THR A 110 4.52 -10.59 -16.15
N VAL A 111 4.26 -9.29 -16.02
CA VAL A 111 4.99 -8.24 -16.77
C VAL A 111 6.17 -7.67 -15.99
N LEU A 112 6.34 -8.07 -14.71
CA LEU A 112 7.39 -7.57 -13.85
C LEU A 112 8.74 -8.22 -14.17
N THR A 113 9.79 -7.41 -14.14
CA THR A 113 11.18 -7.84 -14.34
C THR A 113 12.08 -7.25 -13.25
N GLU A 114 13.27 -7.84 -13.10
CA GLU A 114 14.32 -7.26 -12.25
C GLU A 114 14.75 -5.91 -12.82
N ALA A 115 15.06 -4.95 -11.94
CA ALA A 115 15.47 -3.60 -12.33
C ALA A 115 16.64 -3.59 -13.32
N GLY A 116 16.48 -2.82 -14.41
CA GLY A 116 17.48 -2.69 -15.48
C GLY A 116 17.29 -3.64 -16.68
N TYR A 117 16.28 -4.49 -16.66
CA TYR A 117 15.93 -5.35 -17.79
C TYR A 117 14.72 -4.84 -18.59
N VAL A 118 14.45 -5.47 -19.73
CA VAL A 118 13.29 -5.10 -20.57
C VAL A 118 12.01 -5.62 -19.90
N GLY A 119 11.15 -4.72 -19.47
CA GLY A 119 9.91 -5.00 -18.77
C GLY A 119 9.58 -3.88 -17.79
N GLU A 120 8.63 -4.12 -16.89
CA GLU A 120 8.29 -3.20 -15.83
C GLU A 120 9.07 -3.56 -14.55
N ASP A 121 9.82 -2.62 -14.02
CA ASP A 121 10.47 -2.79 -12.71
C ASP A 121 9.42 -3.00 -11.60
N VAL A 122 9.74 -3.82 -10.60
CA VAL A 122 8.83 -4.05 -9.46
C VAL A 122 8.45 -2.74 -8.76
N GLU A 123 9.35 -1.75 -8.73
CA GLU A 123 9.09 -0.42 -8.17
C GLU A 123 8.07 0.40 -8.99
N SER A 124 7.80 0.04 -10.25
CA SER A 124 6.79 0.69 -11.09
C SER A 124 5.38 0.56 -10.51
N ILE A 125 5.14 -0.48 -9.71
CA ILE A 125 3.89 -0.67 -8.95
C ILE A 125 3.60 0.56 -8.07
N LEU A 126 4.64 1.06 -7.41
CA LEU A 126 4.52 2.23 -6.53
C LEU A 126 4.30 3.53 -7.31
N SER A 127 4.82 3.64 -8.54
CA SER A 127 4.52 4.78 -9.42
C SER A 127 3.05 4.81 -9.79
N ARG A 128 2.44 3.64 -10.07
CA ARG A 128 1.00 3.53 -10.33
C ARG A 128 0.16 3.88 -9.09
N LEU A 129 0.60 3.44 -7.91
CA LEU A 129 -0.08 3.78 -6.66
C LEU A 129 0.00 5.29 -6.38
N LEU A 130 1.17 5.89 -6.60
CA LEU A 130 1.38 7.33 -6.43
C LEU A 130 0.50 8.13 -7.42
N GLN A 131 0.39 7.67 -8.66
CA GLN A 131 -0.52 8.26 -9.64
C GLN A 131 -1.99 8.13 -9.22
N ALA A 132 -2.39 6.98 -8.68
CA ALA A 132 -3.75 6.77 -8.14
C ALA A 132 -4.04 7.63 -6.90
N ALA A 133 -3.01 8.14 -6.25
CA ALA A 133 -3.09 9.07 -5.12
C ALA A 133 -3.00 10.55 -5.56
N ASP A 134 -3.09 10.86 -6.85
CA ASP A 134 -2.87 12.20 -7.41
C ASP A 134 -1.52 12.81 -6.98
N TYR A 135 -0.48 11.96 -6.88
CA TYR A 135 0.88 12.28 -6.42
C TYR A 135 0.97 12.78 -4.97
N ASP A 136 -0.08 12.59 -4.18
CA ASP A 136 -0.07 12.82 -2.75
C ASP A 136 0.62 11.62 -2.04
N VAL A 137 1.85 11.86 -1.56
CA VAL A 137 2.69 10.83 -0.94
C VAL A 137 2.05 10.27 0.34
N GLU A 138 1.42 11.13 1.15
CA GLU A 138 0.80 10.70 2.41
C GLU A 138 -0.44 9.83 2.17
N LYS A 139 -1.21 10.12 1.13
CA LYS A 139 -2.30 9.23 0.70
C LYS A 139 -1.76 7.92 0.12
N ALA A 140 -0.71 7.98 -0.70
CA ALA A 140 -0.11 6.79 -1.31
C ALA A 140 0.41 5.80 -0.25
N LYS A 141 0.99 6.27 0.85
CA LYS A 141 1.51 5.45 1.96
C LYS A 141 0.46 4.55 2.61
N ILE A 142 -0.82 4.90 2.55
CA ILE A 142 -1.92 4.13 3.14
C ILE A 142 -2.78 3.43 2.08
N GLY A 143 -2.29 3.36 0.85
CA GLY A 143 -2.99 2.74 -0.27
C GLY A 143 -3.02 1.22 -0.24
N ILE A 144 -3.75 0.66 -1.19
CA ILE A 144 -3.86 -0.79 -1.41
C ILE A 144 -3.30 -1.13 -2.79
N VAL A 145 -2.41 -2.11 -2.83
CA VAL A 145 -1.85 -2.67 -4.07
C VAL A 145 -2.36 -4.09 -4.24
N PHE A 146 -3.06 -4.37 -5.34
CA PHE A 146 -3.47 -5.72 -5.72
C PHE A 146 -2.49 -6.27 -6.76
N ILE A 147 -1.77 -7.33 -6.38
CA ILE A 147 -0.84 -8.02 -7.28
C ILE A 147 -1.55 -9.26 -7.81
N ASP A 148 -1.85 -9.25 -9.11
CA ASP A 148 -2.49 -10.38 -9.79
C ASP A 148 -1.45 -11.33 -10.37
N GLU A 149 -1.83 -12.58 -10.64
CA GLU A 149 -1.03 -13.62 -11.30
C GLU A 149 0.30 -13.94 -10.58
N ILE A 150 0.40 -13.73 -9.26
CA ILE A 150 1.65 -13.90 -8.49
C ILE A 150 2.21 -15.33 -8.57
N ASP A 151 1.36 -16.33 -8.80
CA ASP A 151 1.75 -17.72 -9.00
C ASP A 151 2.58 -17.93 -10.28
N LYS A 152 2.54 -17.01 -11.23
CA LYS A 152 3.29 -17.12 -12.50
C LYS A 152 4.76 -16.79 -12.32
N ILE A 153 5.14 -16.00 -11.32
CA ILE A 153 6.53 -15.68 -11.01
C ILE A 153 7.31 -16.93 -10.50
N ALA A 154 6.60 -17.90 -9.91
CA ALA A 154 7.21 -19.09 -9.33
C ALA A 154 7.71 -20.11 -10.36
N ARG A 155 7.42 -19.93 -11.65
CA ARG A 155 7.84 -20.87 -12.68
C ARG A 155 9.32 -20.70 -13.00
N LYS A 156 10.16 -21.60 -12.45
CA LYS A 156 11.49 -21.84 -13.02
C LYS A 156 11.32 -22.33 -14.45
N LYS A 157 11.86 -21.61 -15.42
CA LYS A 157 12.06 -22.16 -16.76
C LYS A 157 13.13 -23.24 -16.60
N ASP A 158 12.82 -24.48 -16.93
CA ASP A 158 13.76 -25.59 -17.01
C ASP A 158 14.74 -25.41 -18.19
N ASN A 159 15.36 -24.26 -18.34
CA ASN A 159 16.39 -24.02 -19.29
C ASN A 159 17.74 -24.01 -18.57
N PRO A 160 18.63 -24.99 -18.84
CA PRO A 160 19.96 -25.05 -18.25
C PRO A 160 20.94 -24.02 -18.85
N SER A 161 20.46 -22.98 -19.51
CA SER A 161 21.31 -21.91 -19.98
C SER A 161 21.72 -21.01 -18.82
N ILE A 162 23.01 -20.71 -18.74
CA ILE A 162 23.77 -19.93 -17.75
C ILE A 162 23.28 -18.46 -17.64
N THR A 163 22.16 -18.10 -18.23
CA THR A 163 21.57 -16.78 -18.15
C THR A 163 20.73 -16.65 -16.88
N ARG A 164 21.11 -15.69 -16.04
CA ARG A 164 20.39 -15.27 -14.83
C ARG A 164 18.90 -15.12 -15.13
N ASP A 165 18.04 -15.79 -14.34
CA ASP A 165 16.60 -15.70 -14.49
C ASP A 165 16.10 -14.35 -13.93
N VAL A 166 15.99 -13.38 -14.84
CA VAL A 166 15.58 -12.00 -14.53
C VAL A 166 14.08 -11.83 -14.31
N SER A 167 13.30 -12.86 -14.58
CA SER A 167 11.84 -12.86 -14.42
C SER A 167 11.34 -13.70 -13.24
N GLY A 168 12.21 -14.39 -12.55
CA GLY A 168 11.88 -15.31 -11.47
C GLY A 168 12.37 -14.82 -10.10
N GLU A 169 13.55 -15.30 -9.68
CA GLU A 169 14.05 -15.07 -8.32
C GLU A 169 14.33 -13.59 -8.01
N GLY A 170 14.87 -12.82 -8.97
CA GLY A 170 15.13 -11.40 -8.78
C GLY A 170 13.87 -10.59 -8.54
N VAL A 171 12.77 -10.90 -9.26
CA VAL A 171 11.45 -10.30 -9.05
C VAL A 171 10.89 -10.68 -7.69
N GLN A 172 10.99 -11.95 -7.28
CA GLN A 172 10.53 -12.40 -5.96
C GLN A 172 11.25 -11.66 -4.83
N GLN A 173 12.57 -11.52 -4.91
CA GLN A 173 13.37 -10.80 -3.90
C GLN A 173 13.03 -9.31 -3.85
N ALA A 174 12.82 -8.66 -4.99
CA ALA A 174 12.41 -7.26 -5.05
C ALA A 174 11.01 -7.06 -4.45
N MET A 175 10.07 -7.97 -4.78
CA MET A 175 8.72 -7.94 -4.20
C MET A 175 8.74 -8.17 -2.69
N LEU A 176 9.55 -9.10 -2.19
CA LEU A 176 9.66 -9.38 -0.76
C LEU A 176 10.02 -8.10 0.01
N LYS A 177 10.98 -7.32 -0.48
CA LYS A 177 11.35 -6.03 0.14
C LYS A 177 10.17 -5.06 0.21
N LEU A 178 9.34 -4.98 -0.84
CA LEU A 178 8.13 -4.13 -0.82
C LEU A 178 7.11 -4.62 0.20
N LEU A 179 6.92 -5.94 0.28
CA LEU A 179 5.95 -6.56 1.18
C LEU A 179 6.34 -6.43 2.65
N GLU A 180 7.62 -6.51 2.97
CA GLU A 180 8.16 -6.33 4.33
C GLU A 180 8.07 -4.88 4.80
N GLY A 181 8.22 -3.93 3.91
CA GLY A 181 8.20 -2.50 4.20
C GLY A 181 9.58 -1.86 4.09
N THR A 182 9.75 -1.03 3.08
CA THR A 182 10.99 -0.31 2.81
C THR A 182 10.69 1.05 2.21
N VAL A 183 11.67 1.95 2.24
CA VAL A 183 11.59 3.23 1.51
C VAL A 183 12.12 3.03 0.10
N VAL A 184 11.28 3.30 -0.89
CA VAL A 184 11.60 3.16 -2.31
C VAL A 184 11.57 4.53 -2.98
N ASN A 185 12.57 4.80 -3.81
CA ASN A 185 12.62 6.01 -4.61
C ASN A 185 11.87 5.81 -5.93
N VAL A 186 10.76 6.49 -6.10
CA VAL A 186 9.83 6.36 -7.21
C VAL A 186 9.94 7.57 -8.14
N PRO A 187 10.01 7.40 -9.46
CA PRO A 187 9.98 8.51 -10.39
C PRO A 187 8.59 9.18 -10.39
N PRO A 188 8.52 10.53 -10.42
CA PRO A 188 7.25 11.26 -10.28
C PRO A 188 6.29 11.09 -11.45
N GLN A 189 6.75 10.69 -12.63
CA GLN A 189 5.91 10.60 -13.84
C GLN A 189 5.84 9.20 -14.42
N GLY A 190 6.08 8.16 -13.67
CA GLY A 190 6.07 6.79 -14.22
C GLY A 190 6.90 6.67 -15.52
N GLY A 191 7.85 5.79 -15.58
CA GLY A 191 8.71 5.64 -16.73
C GLY A 191 10.16 5.29 -16.32
N ARG A 192 11.08 5.31 -17.29
CA ARG A 192 12.48 5.03 -17.02
C ARG A 192 13.11 6.10 -16.13
N LYS A 193 13.88 5.66 -15.13
CA LYS A 193 14.64 6.54 -14.23
C LYS A 193 15.63 7.38 -15.05
N HIS A 194 15.43 8.71 -15.08
CA HIS A 194 16.43 9.63 -15.65
C HIS A 194 17.35 10.12 -14.53
N PRO A 195 18.67 10.26 -14.77
CA PRO A 195 19.64 10.66 -13.75
C PRO A 195 19.31 12.02 -13.08
N ASP A 196 18.72 12.94 -13.83
CA ASP A 196 18.42 14.30 -13.36
C ASP A 196 17.01 14.46 -12.77
N GLN A 197 16.23 13.37 -12.68
CA GLN A 197 14.86 13.43 -12.20
C GLN A 197 14.80 13.32 -10.67
N LYS A 198 14.17 14.29 -10.01
CA LYS A 198 13.95 14.25 -8.56
C LYS A 198 13.02 13.09 -8.22
N MET A 199 13.56 12.08 -7.55
CA MET A 199 12.80 10.91 -7.10
C MET A 199 11.97 11.24 -5.87
N ILE A 200 10.82 10.56 -5.73
CA ILE A 200 9.93 10.67 -4.57
C ILE A 200 10.17 9.44 -3.69
N ALA A 201 10.56 9.66 -2.43
CA ALA A 201 10.71 8.60 -1.45
C ALA A 201 9.33 8.15 -0.93
N LEU A 202 8.96 6.90 -1.17
CA LEU A 202 7.70 6.30 -0.71
C LEU A 202 7.99 5.14 0.23
N ASP A 203 7.49 5.24 1.45
CA ASP A 203 7.57 4.17 2.45
C ASP A 203 6.43 3.18 2.26
N THR A 204 6.75 1.89 2.10
CA THR A 204 5.77 0.82 1.88
C THR A 204 5.28 0.15 3.16
N LYS A 205 5.77 0.56 4.33
CA LYS A 205 5.42 -0.03 5.63
C LYS A 205 3.91 -0.05 5.89
N ASN A 206 3.20 0.96 5.44
CA ASN A 206 1.75 1.12 5.67
C ASN A 206 0.90 0.85 4.42
N ILE A 207 1.51 0.42 3.32
CA ILE A 207 0.78 -0.04 2.13
C ILE A 207 0.29 -1.47 2.37
N LEU A 208 -0.98 -1.74 2.05
CA LEU A 208 -1.54 -3.09 2.08
C LEU A 208 -1.34 -3.76 0.71
N PHE A 209 -0.70 -4.92 0.72
CA PHE A 209 -0.53 -5.76 -0.46
C PHE A 209 -1.42 -7.00 -0.38
#